data_069ef2b642e2ea073db84e66c64dbc67
#
_entry.id   069ef2b642e2ea073db84e66c64dbc67
#
_cell.length_a   1.000
_cell.length_b   1.000
_cell.length_c   1.000
_cell.angle_alpha   90.00
_cell.angle_beta   90.00
_cell.angle_gamma   90.00
#
_symmetry.space_group_name_H-M   'P 1'
#
loop_
_entity.id
_entity.type
_entity.pdbx_description
1 polymer ?
#
loop_
_entity_poly.entity_id
_entity_poly.type
_entity_poly.pdbx_seq_one_letter_code
_entity_poly.pdbx_strand_id
1 'polypeptide(L)'
;MYKNYNMSQLSLPLITDFTFTENDTANIVNEIVERMPENAFAEYQNHRGASSYNPRMMLKIILYAYSNSIFSGRKIEFALTDSIRFMWLAQEQNPSYKTINRFRSNPRTNALIKECYVVFRTFLVENHYIEENAIYIDGTKIEADANKYTFVWRKNTERYSQSNMKKSKEIYEELLVKEILPNLKEESPEDIQIHELEAIEDCLSHKIEELTDKIDSNDDTKQRKLIRSERTLLKKYKKAVNDCKEKKMKYEEQKKVLGDRNSYSKTDHDATFMRMKDDHMMNGQLKPAYNIQVGTNNQFALAFGVYQNPTDTRTLERFLYRVQELNGDIPENVVCDAGYGSESNYGIVIDVFNRTPLMPYGMFLKEQKRKYKSNPYNSLNWNYDEKDDRYICPNNKLLFFSGYRFRNDKYGYQRQFKEYKCYDCIGCPLRKECMNPKARPDTLKTIRRNMVWEFYKHFTREKLSDPKTSSIYKQRKIDVETFFGNLKANLGFTRMSVRGIEKVETEVGIACMAVNVRKLVALRVAIFSINIKKRRFSEIIMKIVAFIRSQNIYVPTPLFIIIFLLTVMIFIQP
;
A
#
# COMPACT_ATOMS: atom_id res chain seq x y z
N MET A 1 -41.40 -37.62 -32.14
CA MET A 1 -41.28 -36.42 -33.00
C MET A 1 -40.16 -35.56 -32.43
N TYR A 2 -39.06 -35.35 -33.15
CA TYR A 2 -37.94 -34.50 -32.67
C TYR A 2 -38.28 -33.05 -32.98
N LYS A 3 -37.84 -32.11 -32.08
CA LYS A 3 -37.94 -30.68 -32.35
C LYS A 3 -37.05 -30.31 -33.54
N ASN A 4 -37.47 -29.37 -34.36
CA ASN A 4 -36.69 -28.89 -35.49
C ASN A 4 -35.31 -28.38 -35.01
N TYR A 5 -34.26 -28.91 -35.67
CA TYR A 5 -32.88 -28.56 -35.41
C TYR A 5 -32.25 -28.03 -36.70
N ASN A 6 -31.85 -26.77 -36.71
CA ASN A 6 -31.29 -26.11 -37.90
C ASN A 6 -29.95 -25.46 -37.54
N MET A 7 -28.83 -25.99 -38.03
CA MET A 7 -27.48 -25.47 -37.82
C MET A 7 -27.04 -24.43 -38.87
N SER A 8 -27.85 -24.19 -39.91
CA SER A 8 -27.55 -23.17 -40.93
C SER A 8 -28.02 -21.77 -40.55
N GLN A 9 -28.74 -21.62 -39.44
CA GLN A 9 -29.18 -20.31 -38.96
C GLN A 9 -28.04 -19.63 -38.20
N LEU A 10 -27.44 -18.58 -38.80
CA LEU A 10 -26.31 -17.85 -38.26
C LEU A 10 -26.70 -16.66 -37.38
N SER A 11 -27.95 -16.23 -37.36
CA SER A 11 -28.46 -15.17 -36.50
C SER A 11 -29.66 -15.65 -35.70
N LEU A 12 -29.64 -15.45 -34.38
CA LEU A 12 -30.79 -15.66 -33.50
C LEU A 12 -31.36 -14.30 -33.12
N PRO A 13 -32.54 -13.91 -33.64
CA PRO A 13 -33.26 -12.75 -33.12
C PRO A 13 -33.78 -13.12 -31.73
N LEU A 14 -33.11 -12.67 -30.67
CA LEU A 14 -33.53 -12.84 -29.28
C LEU A 14 -34.40 -11.63 -28.91
N ILE A 15 -35.73 -11.80 -28.94
CA ILE A 15 -36.66 -10.90 -28.23
C ILE A 15 -36.65 -11.40 -26.78
N THR A 16 -35.89 -10.73 -25.91
CA THR A 16 -35.82 -11.07 -24.48
C THR A 16 -36.56 -10.01 -23.68
N ASP A 17 -37.70 -10.38 -23.09
CA ASP A 17 -38.37 -9.61 -22.02
C ASP A 17 -37.58 -9.80 -20.68
N PHE A 18 -36.25 -9.78 -20.73
CA PHE A 18 -35.43 -9.97 -19.56
C PHE A 18 -35.37 -8.68 -18.74
N THR A 19 -36.00 -8.69 -17.57
CA THR A 19 -35.92 -7.59 -16.61
C THR A 19 -34.90 -7.88 -15.55
N PHE A 20 -33.97 -6.94 -15.33
CA PHE A 20 -33.00 -7.02 -14.23
C PHE A 20 -33.72 -6.73 -12.90
N THR A 21 -33.46 -7.56 -11.90
CA THR A 21 -33.92 -7.25 -10.54
C THR A 21 -33.17 -6.05 -9.99
N GLU A 22 -33.77 -5.31 -9.07
CA GLU A 22 -33.13 -4.17 -8.41
C GLU A 22 -31.79 -4.54 -7.75
N ASN A 23 -31.68 -5.80 -7.30
CA ASN A 23 -30.47 -6.34 -6.64
C ASN A 23 -29.50 -7.02 -7.62
N ASP A 24 -29.71 -6.93 -8.93
CA ASP A 24 -28.75 -7.44 -9.91
C ASP A 24 -27.47 -6.61 -9.89
N THR A 25 -26.32 -7.28 -9.92
CA THR A 25 -25.01 -6.62 -9.90
C THR A 25 -24.84 -5.61 -11.03
N ALA A 26 -25.36 -5.91 -12.23
CA ALA A 26 -25.29 -4.99 -13.36
C ALA A 26 -26.13 -3.72 -13.11
N ASN A 27 -27.31 -3.88 -12.51
CA ASN A 27 -28.17 -2.74 -12.16
C ASN A 27 -27.53 -1.84 -11.09
N ILE A 28 -26.94 -2.44 -10.06
CA ILE A 28 -26.21 -1.68 -9.01
C ILE A 28 -25.02 -0.93 -9.59
N VAL A 29 -24.23 -1.56 -10.47
CA VAL A 29 -23.12 -0.87 -11.16
C VAL A 29 -23.65 0.30 -12.00
N ASN A 30 -24.74 0.10 -12.71
CA ASN A 30 -25.39 1.15 -13.48
C ASN A 30 -25.84 2.31 -12.57
N GLU A 31 -26.52 2.02 -11.46
CA GLU A 31 -26.98 3.01 -10.48
C GLU A 31 -25.83 3.86 -9.95
N ILE A 32 -24.72 3.24 -9.54
CA ILE A 32 -23.56 3.95 -8.99
C ILE A 32 -22.94 4.89 -10.04
N VAL A 33 -22.74 4.41 -11.26
CA VAL A 33 -22.08 5.20 -12.32
C VAL A 33 -22.98 6.31 -12.84
N GLU A 34 -24.30 6.10 -12.90
CA GLU A 34 -25.25 7.15 -13.32
C GLU A 34 -25.38 8.28 -12.30
N ARG A 35 -25.11 8.04 -11.02
CA ARG A 35 -25.05 9.09 -9.99
C ARG A 35 -23.85 10.03 -10.14
N MET A 36 -22.83 9.64 -10.92
CA MET A 36 -21.65 10.47 -11.14
C MET A 36 -22.01 11.71 -11.97
N PRO A 37 -21.51 12.91 -11.59
CA PRO A 37 -21.84 14.13 -12.28
C PRO A 37 -21.25 14.16 -13.71
N GLU A 38 -21.88 14.88 -14.63
CA GLU A 38 -21.45 14.96 -16.03
C GLU A 38 -20.03 15.53 -16.19
N ASN A 39 -19.66 16.49 -15.35
CA ASN A 39 -18.33 17.11 -15.38
C ASN A 39 -17.19 16.12 -15.08
N ALA A 40 -17.43 15.03 -14.33
CA ALA A 40 -16.44 13.98 -14.09
C ALA A 40 -15.97 13.31 -15.41
N PHE A 41 -16.78 13.34 -16.44
CA PHE A 41 -16.51 12.75 -17.76
C PHE A 41 -16.05 13.76 -18.81
N ALA A 42 -16.02 15.06 -18.47
CA ALA A 42 -15.74 16.14 -19.44
C ALA A 42 -14.38 15.99 -20.14
N GLU A 43 -13.36 15.53 -19.41
CA GLU A 43 -12.01 15.34 -19.97
C GLU A 43 -11.93 14.26 -21.07
N TYR A 44 -12.95 13.39 -21.19
CA TYR A 44 -13.00 12.36 -22.23
C TYR A 44 -13.65 12.85 -23.54
N GLN A 45 -14.18 14.06 -23.57
CA GLN A 45 -14.74 14.65 -24.77
C GLN A 45 -13.64 15.02 -25.76
N ASN A 46 -13.55 14.29 -26.86
CA ASN A 46 -12.65 14.60 -27.96
C ASN A 46 -13.39 15.42 -29.01
N HIS A 47 -12.91 16.63 -29.27
CA HIS A 47 -13.50 17.52 -30.28
C HIS A 47 -13.06 17.22 -31.71
N ARG A 48 -12.08 16.31 -31.92
CA ARG A 48 -11.55 15.93 -33.23
C ARG A 48 -11.25 14.42 -33.27
N GLY A 49 -11.40 13.80 -34.43
CA GLY A 49 -11.09 12.39 -34.66
C GLY A 49 -12.33 11.50 -34.72
N ALA A 50 -12.12 10.17 -34.75
CA ALA A 50 -13.20 9.18 -34.73
C ALA A 50 -13.98 9.24 -33.42
N SER A 51 -15.28 8.93 -33.48
CA SER A 51 -16.13 8.87 -32.28
C SER A 51 -15.58 7.89 -31.26
N SER A 52 -15.41 8.35 -30.02
CA SER A 52 -14.97 7.53 -28.90
C SER A 52 -16.17 6.86 -28.22
N TYR A 53 -15.92 5.70 -27.60
CA TYR A 53 -16.91 5.07 -26.73
C TYR A 53 -17.23 5.96 -25.53
N ASN A 54 -18.50 5.94 -25.09
CA ASN A 54 -18.93 6.71 -23.93
C ASN A 54 -18.16 6.26 -22.68
N PRO A 55 -17.50 7.18 -21.94
CA PRO A 55 -16.69 6.83 -20.77
C PRO A 55 -17.52 6.27 -19.61
N ARG A 56 -18.80 6.66 -19.45
CA ARG A 56 -19.71 6.03 -18.48
C ARG A 56 -19.90 4.54 -18.79
N MET A 57 -20.19 4.22 -20.05
CA MET A 57 -20.33 2.85 -20.51
C MET A 57 -19.04 2.06 -20.25
N MET A 58 -17.86 2.62 -20.60
CA MET A 58 -16.57 1.99 -20.37
C MET A 58 -16.32 1.71 -18.88
N LEU A 59 -16.67 2.63 -18.00
CA LEU A 59 -16.57 2.44 -16.56
C LEU A 59 -17.50 1.34 -16.05
N LYS A 60 -18.77 1.32 -16.52
CA LYS A 60 -19.75 0.30 -16.14
C LYS A 60 -19.29 -1.11 -16.50
N ILE A 61 -18.85 -1.33 -17.74
CA ILE A 61 -18.41 -2.66 -18.18
C ILE A 61 -17.17 -3.14 -17.42
N ILE A 62 -16.24 -2.24 -17.07
CA ILE A 62 -15.04 -2.58 -16.33
C ILE A 62 -15.38 -2.90 -14.87
N LEU A 63 -16.16 -2.09 -14.18
CA LEU A 63 -16.59 -2.35 -12.80
C LEU A 63 -17.39 -3.65 -12.70
N TYR A 64 -18.31 -3.88 -13.64
CA TYR A 64 -19.07 -5.12 -13.68
C TYR A 64 -18.18 -6.34 -13.95
N ALA A 65 -17.20 -6.22 -14.87
CA ALA A 65 -16.22 -7.27 -15.15
C ALA A 65 -15.41 -7.65 -13.91
N TYR A 66 -14.87 -6.64 -13.22
CA TYR A 66 -14.10 -6.87 -11.99
C TYR A 66 -14.99 -7.48 -10.89
N SER A 67 -16.25 -7.05 -10.76
CA SER A 67 -17.20 -7.65 -9.80
C SER A 67 -17.48 -9.14 -10.08
N ASN A 68 -17.23 -9.60 -11.30
CA ASN A 68 -17.35 -11.01 -11.71
C ASN A 68 -15.98 -11.70 -11.85
N SER A 69 -14.91 -11.16 -11.28
CA SER A 69 -13.56 -11.73 -11.34
C SER A 69 -12.97 -11.79 -12.77
N ILE A 70 -13.42 -10.93 -13.67
CA ILE A 70 -12.95 -10.83 -15.07
C ILE A 70 -12.00 -9.64 -15.18
N PHE A 71 -10.68 -9.87 -15.11
CA PHE A 71 -9.66 -8.82 -15.12
C PHE A 71 -9.00 -8.60 -16.48
N SER A 72 -9.06 -9.59 -17.36
CA SER A 72 -8.43 -9.54 -18.68
C SER A 72 -9.29 -8.79 -19.70
N GLY A 73 -8.71 -7.80 -20.39
CA GLY A 73 -9.40 -7.05 -21.44
C GLY A 73 -9.97 -7.96 -22.55
N ARG A 74 -9.26 -9.05 -22.91
CA ARG A 74 -9.75 -10.02 -23.91
C ARG A 74 -10.97 -10.79 -23.40
N LYS A 75 -11.00 -11.17 -22.11
CA LYS A 75 -12.16 -11.82 -21.51
C LYS A 75 -13.35 -10.85 -21.38
N ILE A 76 -13.10 -9.56 -21.14
CA ILE A 76 -14.14 -8.54 -21.13
C ILE A 76 -14.74 -8.37 -22.53
N GLU A 77 -13.89 -8.24 -23.56
CA GLU A 77 -14.33 -8.19 -24.97
C GLU A 77 -15.20 -9.39 -25.35
N PHE A 78 -14.78 -10.61 -24.98
CA PHE A 78 -15.58 -11.82 -25.20
C PHE A 78 -16.92 -11.76 -24.45
N ALA A 79 -16.91 -11.34 -23.19
CA ALA A 79 -18.13 -11.27 -22.37
C ALA A 79 -19.18 -10.26 -22.92
N LEU A 80 -18.74 -9.22 -23.65
CA LEU A 80 -19.64 -8.28 -24.32
C LEU A 80 -20.52 -8.93 -25.39
N THR A 81 -20.10 -10.05 -25.96
CA THR A 81 -20.85 -10.81 -26.97
C THR A 81 -21.53 -12.07 -26.43
N ASP A 82 -21.22 -12.46 -25.18
CA ASP A 82 -21.68 -13.71 -24.59
C ASP A 82 -22.68 -13.52 -23.44
N SER A 83 -22.67 -12.36 -22.79
CA SER A 83 -23.48 -12.09 -21.60
C SER A 83 -24.49 -10.97 -21.82
N ILE A 84 -25.77 -11.27 -21.61
CA ILE A 84 -26.88 -10.28 -21.70
C ILE A 84 -26.62 -9.06 -20.80
N ARG A 85 -26.04 -9.26 -19.60
CA ARG A 85 -25.72 -8.16 -18.68
C ARG A 85 -24.65 -7.23 -19.23
N PHE A 86 -23.61 -7.79 -19.85
CA PHE A 86 -22.60 -6.97 -20.54
C PHE A 86 -23.16 -6.26 -21.75
N MET A 87 -23.98 -6.93 -22.57
CA MET A 87 -24.66 -6.32 -23.73
C MET A 87 -25.52 -5.14 -23.28
N TRP A 88 -26.29 -5.30 -22.20
CA TRP A 88 -27.12 -4.23 -21.65
C TRP A 88 -26.30 -3.05 -21.15
N LEU A 89 -25.23 -3.28 -20.36
CA LEU A 89 -24.35 -2.22 -19.85
C LEU A 89 -23.60 -1.49 -20.97
N ALA A 90 -23.24 -2.20 -22.03
CA ALA A 90 -22.54 -1.68 -23.20
C ALA A 90 -23.48 -1.10 -24.26
N GLN A 91 -24.79 -1.20 -24.09
CA GLN A 91 -25.78 -0.80 -25.12
C GLN A 91 -25.42 -1.41 -26.48
N GLU A 92 -25.15 -2.72 -26.49
CA GLU A 92 -24.77 -3.53 -27.67
C GLU A 92 -23.46 -3.10 -28.36
N GLN A 93 -22.70 -2.17 -27.75
CA GLN A 93 -21.41 -1.75 -28.28
C GLN A 93 -20.31 -2.74 -27.86
N ASN A 94 -19.39 -3.02 -28.78
CA ASN A 94 -18.31 -3.99 -28.60
C ASN A 94 -16.92 -3.34 -28.65
N PRO A 95 -16.47 -2.61 -27.61
CA PRO A 95 -15.12 -2.06 -27.57
C PRO A 95 -14.08 -3.19 -27.52
N SER A 96 -13.06 -3.09 -28.39
CA SER A 96 -11.97 -4.07 -28.42
C SER A 96 -11.17 -4.08 -27.11
N TYR A 97 -10.50 -5.21 -26.80
CA TYR A 97 -9.63 -5.32 -25.63
C TYR A 97 -8.55 -4.22 -25.59
N LYS A 98 -8.09 -3.76 -26.75
CA LYS A 98 -7.13 -2.64 -26.83
C LYS A 98 -7.75 -1.35 -26.31
N THR A 99 -8.98 -1.06 -26.68
CA THR A 99 -9.74 0.11 -26.21
C THR A 99 -10.00 0.02 -24.71
N ILE A 100 -10.43 -1.14 -24.21
CA ILE A 100 -10.66 -1.40 -22.78
C ILE A 100 -9.37 -1.20 -21.99
N ASN A 101 -8.25 -1.76 -22.45
CA ASN A 101 -6.97 -1.60 -21.77
C ASN A 101 -6.44 -0.16 -21.82
N ARG A 102 -6.63 0.56 -22.94
CA ARG A 102 -6.26 1.98 -23.05
C ARG A 102 -7.07 2.84 -22.09
N PHE A 103 -8.38 2.63 -21.99
CA PHE A 103 -9.23 3.34 -21.02
C PHE A 103 -8.72 3.07 -19.60
N ARG A 104 -8.57 1.81 -19.20
CA ARG A 104 -8.12 1.42 -17.86
C ARG A 104 -6.72 1.96 -17.48
N SER A 105 -5.84 2.13 -18.47
CA SER A 105 -4.48 2.65 -18.27
C SER A 105 -4.35 4.16 -18.48
N ASN A 106 -5.44 4.86 -18.78
CA ASN A 106 -5.43 6.30 -18.97
C ASN A 106 -5.32 7.01 -17.61
N PRO A 107 -4.41 8.00 -17.44
CA PRO A 107 -4.32 8.79 -16.20
C PRO A 107 -5.64 9.44 -15.78
N ARG A 108 -6.46 9.88 -16.73
CA ARG A 108 -7.81 10.44 -16.48
C ARG A 108 -8.74 9.44 -15.77
N THR A 109 -8.55 8.13 -16.00
CA THR A 109 -9.37 7.10 -15.35
C THR A 109 -9.08 7.01 -13.86
N ASN A 110 -7.89 7.39 -13.39
CA ASN A 110 -7.59 7.47 -11.95
C ASN A 110 -8.47 8.52 -11.27
N ALA A 111 -8.56 9.72 -11.85
CA ALA A 111 -9.44 10.77 -11.33
C ALA A 111 -10.92 10.34 -11.35
N LEU A 112 -11.36 9.69 -12.44
CA LEU A 112 -12.71 9.17 -12.57
C LEU A 112 -13.05 8.12 -11.49
N ILE A 113 -12.12 7.24 -11.18
CA ILE A 113 -12.30 6.24 -10.11
C ILE A 113 -12.38 6.94 -8.74
N LYS A 114 -11.56 7.94 -8.47
CA LYS A 114 -11.64 8.73 -7.22
C LYS A 114 -13.01 9.39 -7.07
N GLU A 115 -13.50 10.01 -8.13
CA GLU A 115 -14.84 10.61 -8.14
C GLU A 115 -15.93 9.56 -7.88
N CYS A 116 -15.78 8.36 -8.45
CA CYS A 116 -16.68 7.25 -8.18
C CYS A 116 -16.71 6.87 -6.69
N TYR A 117 -15.56 6.94 -5.98
CA TYR A 117 -15.50 6.73 -4.52
C TYR A 117 -16.24 7.80 -3.74
N VAL A 118 -16.08 9.07 -4.10
CA VAL A 118 -16.80 10.19 -3.46
C VAL A 118 -18.31 10.00 -3.59
N VAL A 119 -18.79 9.74 -4.81
CA VAL A 119 -20.22 9.51 -5.08
C VAL A 119 -20.74 8.27 -4.35
N PHE A 120 -19.97 7.18 -4.36
CA PHE A 120 -20.35 5.95 -3.68
C PHE A 120 -20.42 6.12 -2.17
N ARG A 121 -19.44 6.84 -1.56
CA ARG A 121 -19.48 7.15 -0.13
C ARG A 121 -20.74 7.96 0.22
N THR A 122 -21.02 9.02 -0.53
CA THR A 122 -22.25 9.82 -0.33
C THR A 122 -23.49 8.94 -0.35
N PHE A 123 -23.58 8.06 -1.35
CA PHE A 123 -24.66 7.07 -1.43
C PHE A 123 -24.75 6.17 -0.18
N LEU A 124 -23.62 5.68 0.33
CA LEU A 124 -23.61 4.82 1.52
C LEU A 124 -24.06 5.57 2.79
N VAL A 125 -23.68 6.83 2.95
CA VAL A 125 -24.10 7.70 4.06
C VAL A 125 -25.60 7.99 3.98
N GLU A 126 -26.11 8.41 2.82
CA GLU A 126 -27.53 8.72 2.60
C GLU A 126 -28.44 7.52 2.90
N ASN A 127 -27.97 6.31 2.64
CA ASN A 127 -28.72 5.08 2.88
C ASN A 127 -28.39 4.40 4.21
N HIS A 128 -27.66 5.05 5.12
CA HIS A 128 -27.26 4.54 6.43
C HIS A 128 -26.54 3.18 6.39
N TYR A 129 -25.77 2.91 5.32
CA TYR A 129 -24.96 1.70 5.22
C TYR A 129 -23.61 1.81 5.95
N ILE A 130 -23.16 3.03 6.27
CA ILE A 130 -21.95 3.31 7.02
C ILE A 130 -22.19 4.38 8.10
N GLU A 131 -21.36 4.34 9.14
CA GLU A 131 -21.28 5.38 10.18
C GLU A 131 -19.97 6.12 10.05
N GLU A 132 -19.99 7.47 10.12
CA GLU A 132 -18.80 8.31 9.91
C GLU A 132 -17.96 8.51 11.19
N ASN A 133 -18.13 7.66 12.20
CA ASN A 133 -17.48 7.74 13.51
C ASN A 133 -16.05 7.18 13.51
N ALA A 134 -15.70 6.29 12.60
CA ALA A 134 -14.41 5.62 12.54
C ALA A 134 -14.00 5.23 11.12
N ILE A 135 -12.69 5.15 10.89
CA ILE A 135 -12.11 4.52 9.71
C ILE A 135 -11.12 3.44 10.12
N TYR A 136 -11.28 2.24 9.56
CA TYR A 136 -10.44 1.08 9.84
C TYR A 136 -9.41 0.94 8.73
N ILE A 137 -8.13 1.10 9.08
CA ILE A 137 -7.03 1.13 8.12
C ILE A 137 -6.16 -0.10 8.30
N ASP A 138 -5.88 -0.78 7.19
CA ASP A 138 -4.91 -1.87 7.15
C ASP A 138 -4.29 -1.98 5.76
N GLY A 139 -3.16 -2.68 5.69
CA GLY A 139 -2.39 -2.88 4.46
C GLY A 139 -2.32 -4.35 4.02
N THR A 140 -2.32 -4.55 2.72
CA THR A 140 -2.02 -5.85 2.14
C THR A 140 -1.04 -5.72 0.98
N LYS A 141 -0.27 -6.79 0.73
CA LYS A 141 0.67 -6.84 -0.39
C LYS A 141 0.04 -7.62 -1.54
N ILE A 142 0.10 -7.03 -2.75
CA ILE A 142 -0.36 -7.67 -3.99
C ILE A 142 0.82 -7.75 -4.95
N GLU A 143 0.99 -8.89 -5.60
CA GLU A 143 2.10 -9.17 -6.53
C GLU A 143 2.00 -8.25 -7.75
N ALA A 144 3.12 -7.65 -8.16
CA ALA A 144 3.22 -6.83 -9.35
C ALA A 144 3.26 -7.70 -10.63
N ASP A 145 2.88 -7.12 -11.77
CA ASP A 145 3.12 -7.72 -13.08
C ASP A 145 4.60 -7.58 -13.46
N ALA A 146 5.46 -8.32 -12.76
CA ALA A 146 6.90 -8.23 -12.93
C ALA A 146 7.59 -9.59 -12.79
N ASN A 147 8.77 -9.70 -13.41
CA ASN A 147 9.58 -10.90 -13.28
C ASN A 147 10.23 -10.94 -11.88
N LYS A 148 9.99 -12.01 -11.13
CA LYS A 148 10.51 -12.21 -9.78
C LYS A 148 12.02 -12.47 -9.71
N TYR A 149 12.66 -12.75 -10.83
CA TYR A 149 14.10 -13.04 -10.89
C TYR A 149 14.95 -11.87 -11.40
N THR A 150 14.35 -10.79 -11.87
CA THR A 150 15.05 -9.61 -12.36
C THR A 150 14.94 -8.45 -11.37
N PHE A 151 15.92 -8.30 -10.51
CA PHE A 151 15.93 -7.34 -9.42
C PHE A 151 17.20 -6.48 -9.41
N VAL A 152 17.07 -5.30 -8.81
CA VAL A 152 18.19 -4.42 -8.45
C VAL A 152 18.11 -4.15 -6.95
N TRP A 153 19.23 -4.39 -6.23
CA TRP A 153 19.33 -4.16 -4.80
C TRP A 153 20.24 -2.97 -4.51
N ARG A 154 19.79 -2.04 -3.68
CA ARG A 154 20.56 -0.88 -3.22
C ARG A 154 21.97 -1.27 -2.78
N LYS A 155 22.09 -2.22 -1.85
CA LYS A 155 23.38 -2.69 -1.31
C LYS A 155 24.34 -3.15 -2.40
N ASN A 156 23.84 -3.82 -3.44
CA ASN A 156 24.67 -4.27 -4.56
C ASN A 156 25.06 -3.10 -5.47
N THR A 157 24.12 -2.21 -5.79
CA THR A 157 24.37 -1.02 -6.59
C THR A 157 25.43 -0.13 -5.93
N GLU A 158 25.33 0.12 -4.62
CA GLU A 158 26.29 0.90 -3.85
C GLU A 158 27.67 0.24 -3.83
N ARG A 159 27.73 -1.07 -3.56
CA ARG A 159 28.99 -1.83 -3.56
C ARG A 159 29.68 -1.79 -4.93
N TYR A 160 28.93 -2.01 -6.01
CA TYR A 160 29.50 -1.99 -7.35
C TYR A 160 29.84 -0.57 -7.82
N SER A 161 29.07 0.44 -7.43
CA SER A 161 29.39 1.85 -7.66
C SER A 161 30.72 2.23 -6.99
N GLN A 162 30.92 1.84 -5.72
CA GLN A 162 32.19 2.07 -5.02
C GLN A 162 33.37 1.33 -5.65
N SER A 163 33.15 0.09 -6.09
CA SER A 163 34.19 -0.67 -6.80
C SER A 163 34.56 -0.02 -8.13
N ASN A 164 33.56 0.49 -8.86
CA ASN A 164 33.79 1.21 -10.12
C ASN A 164 34.55 2.52 -9.90
N MET A 165 34.20 3.26 -8.84
CA MET A 165 34.90 4.50 -8.44
C MET A 165 36.39 4.23 -8.14
N LYS A 166 36.71 3.18 -7.38
CA LYS A 166 38.10 2.78 -7.11
C LYS A 166 38.86 2.45 -8.39
N LYS A 167 38.22 1.66 -9.27
CA LYS A 167 38.81 1.28 -10.55
C LYS A 167 39.04 2.50 -11.46
N SER A 168 38.11 3.44 -11.52
CA SER A 168 38.30 4.68 -12.28
C SER A 168 39.48 5.49 -11.76
N LYS A 169 39.63 5.57 -10.42
CA LYS A 169 40.74 6.23 -9.76
C LYS A 169 42.10 5.57 -10.09
N GLU A 170 42.17 4.25 -10.02
CA GLU A 170 43.37 3.47 -10.39
C GLU A 170 43.77 3.74 -11.84
N ILE A 171 42.81 3.75 -12.79
CA ILE A 171 43.10 4.07 -14.19
C ILE A 171 43.59 5.52 -14.35
N TYR A 172 42.96 6.46 -13.63
CA TYR A 172 43.37 7.87 -13.67
C TYR A 172 44.82 8.04 -13.17
N GLU A 173 45.16 7.44 -12.05
CA GLU A 173 46.50 7.44 -11.45
C GLU A 173 47.55 6.80 -12.39
N GLU A 174 47.21 5.68 -13.06
CA GLU A 174 48.08 5.08 -14.08
C GLU A 174 48.31 5.98 -15.26
N LEU A 175 47.31 6.71 -15.75
CA LEU A 175 47.41 7.67 -16.85
C LEU A 175 48.30 8.87 -16.46
N LEU A 176 48.22 9.34 -15.20
CA LEU A 176 49.10 10.38 -14.66
C LEU A 176 50.56 9.92 -14.59
N VAL A 177 50.81 8.77 -13.94
CA VAL A 177 52.18 8.25 -13.72
C VAL A 177 52.90 7.97 -15.04
N LYS A 178 52.16 7.58 -16.09
CA LYS A 178 52.71 7.31 -17.41
C LYS A 178 52.77 8.55 -18.31
N GLU A 179 52.40 9.72 -17.81
CA GLU A 179 52.37 10.99 -18.52
C GLU A 179 51.60 10.91 -19.87
N ILE A 180 50.60 10.04 -19.93
CA ILE A 180 49.84 9.79 -21.16
C ILE A 180 48.97 11.01 -21.51
N LEU A 181 48.45 11.72 -20.51
CA LEU A 181 47.58 12.89 -20.69
C LEU A 181 48.10 14.10 -19.92
N PRO A 182 48.79 15.06 -20.60
CA PRO A 182 49.44 16.19 -19.93
C PRO A 182 48.48 17.20 -19.28
N ASN A 183 47.19 17.14 -19.61
CA ASN A 183 46.16 18.06 -19.10
C ASN A 183 45.37 17.50 -17.90
N LEU A 184 45.74 16.34 -17.36
CA LEU A 184 45.12 15.82 -16.14
C LEU A 184 45.56 16.63 -14.91
N LYS A 185 44.68 16.84 -13.97
CA LYS A 185 44.99 17.48 -12.66
C LYS A 185 46.06 16.63 -11.93
N GLU A 186 46.98 17.30 -11.26
CA GLU A 186 48.05 16.61 -10.53
C GLU A 186 47.55 15.67 -9.42
N GLU A 187 46.41 15.98 -8.82
CA GLU A 187 45.75 15.13 -7.84
C GLU A 187 44.54 14.42 -8.43
N SER A 188 44.43 13.10 -8.21
CA SER A 188 43.26 12.34 -8.61
C SER A 188 42.07 12.69 -7.73
N PRO A 189 40.92 13.07 -8.30
CA PRO A 189 39.72 13.33 -7.53
C PRO A 189 39.23 12.05 -6.80
N GLU A 190 38.60 12.20 -5.64
CA GLU A 190 38.03 11.03 -4.93
C GLU A 190 36.95 10.34 -5.77
N ASP A 191 36.15 11.10 -6.51
CA ASP A 191 35.10 10.60 -7.43
C ASP A 191 35.20 11.33 -8.79
N ILE A 192 35.68 10.64 -9.82
CA ILE A 192 35.80 11.15 -11.15
C ILE A 192 34.41 11.27 -11.79
N GLN A 193 34.01 12.45 -12.20
CA GLN A 193 32.70 12.70 -12.77
C GLN A 193 32.57 12.18 -14.23
N ILE A 194 31.33 11.97 -14.69
CA ILE A 194 31.07 11.42 -16.04
C ILE A 194 31.73 12.29 -17.12
N HIS A 195 31.60 13.60 -17.02
CA HIS A 195 32.21 14.53 -17.99
C HIS A 195 33.74 14.49 -17.99
N GLU A 196 34.38 14.19 -16.86
CA GLU A 196 35.84 14.00 -16.77
C GLU A 196 36.27 12.69 -17.46
N LEU A 197 35.47 11.60 -17.27
CA LEU A 197 35.72 10.34 -18.00
C LEU A 197 35.54 10.51 -19.52
N GLU A 198 34.59 11.33 -19.97
CA GLU A 198 34.37 11.69 -21.37
C GLU A 198 35.56 12.46 -21.93
N ALA A 199 36.04 13.49 -21.24
CA ALA A 199 37.21 14.24 -21.65
C ALA A 199 38.47 13.36 -21.77
N ILE A 200 38.66 12.40 -20.84
CA ILE A 200 39.76 11.43 -20.91
C ILE A 200 39.59 10.50 -22.12
N GLU A 201 38.38 10.01 -22.39
CA GLU A 201 38.10 9.15 -23.54
C GLU A 201 38.39 9.88 -24.87
N ASP A 202 38.00 11.14 -25.00
CA ASP A 202 38.23 11.97 -26.17
C ASP A 202 39.72 12.22 -26.39
N CYS A 203 40.48 12.59 -25.35
CA CYS A 203 41.93 12.76 -25.42
C CYS A 203 42.64 11.46 -25.83
N LEU A 204 42.23 10.31 -25.29
CA LEU A 204 42.77 9.01 -25.70
C LEU A 204 42.43 8.69 -27.16
N SER A 205 41.26 9.11 -27.64
CA SER A 205 40.83 8.93 -29.04
C SER A 205 41.73 9.69 -29.99
N HIS A 206 41.98 10.99 -29.75
CA HIS A 206 42.89 11.82 -30.55
C HIS A 206 44.30 11.24 -30.59
N LYS A 207 44.85 10.83 -29.44
CA LYS A 207 46.18 10.19 -29.42
C LYS A 207 46.24 8.88 -30.22
N ILE A 208 45.18 8.08 -30.18
CA ILE A 208 45.08 6.84 -30.96
C ILE A 208 45.05 7.14 -32.45
N GLU A 209 44.38 8.21 -32.92
CA GLU A 209 44.35 8.69 -34.30
C GLU A 209 45.74 9.17 -34.73
N GLU A 210 46.39 10.05 -33.94
CA GLU A 210 47.76 10.51 -34.22
C GLU A 210 48.76 9.35 -34.35
N LEU A 211 48.70 8.34 -33.49
CA LEU A 211 49.56 7.16 -33.57
C LEU A 211 49.20 6.29 -34.79
N THR A 212 47.98 6.31 -35.24
CA THR A 212 47.55 5.59 -36.46
C THR A 212 48.16 6.25 -37.69
N ASP A 213 48.08 7.58 -37.81
CA ASP A 213 48.67 8.35 -38.88
C ASP A 213 50.21 8.20 -38.92
N LYS A 214 50.86 8.17 -37.72
CA LYS A 214 52.30 7.91 -37.60
C LYS A 214 52.69 6.49 -38.04
N ILE A 215 51.83 5.48 -37.85
CA ILE A 215 52.06 4.11 -38.33
C ILE A 215 51.99 4.06 -39.85
N ASP A 216 51.06 4.78 -40.45
CA ASP A 216 50.82 4.76 -41.89
C ASP A 216 51.87 5.56 -42.66
N SER A 217 52.46 6.61 -42.07
CA SER A 217 53.48 7.47 -42.61
C SER A 217 54.94 7.05 -42.36
N ASN A 218 55.19 6.01 -41.55
CA ASN A 218 56.54 5.61 -41.14
C ASN A 218 56.98 4.32 -41.84
N ASP A 219 58.12 4.34 -42.58
CA ASP A 219 58.65 3.20 -43.33
C ASP A 219 59.53 2.25 -42.48
N ASP A 220 60.01 2.67 -41.29
CA ASP A 220 60.86 1.84 -40.44
C ASP A 220 60.01 0.76 -39.67
N THR A 221 60.28 -0.49 -39.99
CA THR A 221 59.56 -1.65 -39.42
C THR A 221 59.73 -1.77 -37.93
N LYS A 222 60.85 -1.39 -37.32
CA LYS A 222 61.11 -1.43 -35.89
C LYS A 222 60.31 -0.35 -35.13
N GLN A 223 60.33 0.87 -35.67
CA GLN A 223 59.57 1.98 -35.12
C GLN A 223 58.06 1.75 -35.23
N ARG A 224 57.58 1.25 -36.36
CA ARG A 224 56.15 0.84 -36.52
C ARG A 224 55.70 -0.17 -35.46
N LYS A 225 56.56 -1.12 -35.09
CA LYS A 225 56.23 -2.12 -34.05
C LYS A 225 56.10 -1.47 -32.68
N LEU A 226 56.95 -0.52 -32.33
CA LEU A 226 56.86 0.23 -31.06
C LEU A 226 55.59 1.09 -31.00
N ILE A 227 55.31 1.87 -32.05
CA ILE A 227 54.12 2.72 -32.15
C ILE A 227 52.84 1.86 -32.10
N ARG A 228 52.80 0.69 -32.72
CA ARG A 228 51.68 -0.26 -32.62
C ARG A 228 51.47 -0.79 -31.20
N SER A 229 52.54 -1.04 -30.45
CA SER A 229 52.43 -1.49 -29.05
C SER A 229 51.84 -0.39 -28.16
N GLU A 230 52.27 0.87 -28.36
CA GLU A 230 51.74 2.04 -27.65
C GLU A 230 50.26 2.27 -27.97
N ARG A 231 49.91 2.29 -29.27
CA ARG A 231 48.50 2.38 -29.69
C ARG A 231 47.63 1.29 -29.08
N THR A 232 48.15 0.08 -28.99
CA THR A 232 47.42 -1.04 -28.40
C THR A 232 47.18 -0.82 -26.89
N LEU A 233 48.16 -0.24 -26.20
CA LEU A 233 48.02 0.15 -24.80
C LEU A 233 46.96 1.24 -24.61
N LEU A 234 46.99 2.31 -25.41
CA LEU A 234 45.99 3.38 -25.34
C LEU A 234 44.57 2.88 -25.66
N LYS A 235 44.42 1.95 -26.61
CA LYS A 235 43.14 1.30 -26.90
C LYS A 235 42.59 0.52 -25.67
N LYS A 236 43.46 -0.14 -24.89
CA LYS A 236 43.06 -0.81 -23.64
C LYS A 236 42.60 0.20 -22.61
N TYR A 237 43.30 1.33 -22.42
CA TYR A 237 42.86 2.39 -21.51
C TYR A 237 41.55 3.02 -21.94
N LYS A 238 41.40 3.37 -23.22
CA LYS A 238 40.13 3.89 -23.77
C LYS A 238 38.97 2.96 -23.46
N LYS A 239 39.10 1.65 -23.70
CA LYS A 239 38.08 0.66 -23.38
C LYS A 239 37.78 0.62 -21.90
N ALA A 240 38.81 0.65 -21.03
CA ALA A 240 38.62 0.60 -19.58
C ALA A 240 37.91 1.85 -19.02
N VAL A 241 38.24 3.04 -19.57
CA VAL A 241 37.57 4.31 -19.22
C VAL A 241 36.11 4.29 -19.68
N ASN A 242 35.85 3.86 -20.91
CA ASN A 242 34.47 3.75 -21.42
C ASN A 242 33.63 2.76 -20.57
N ASP A 243 34.19 1.58 -20.23
CA ASP A 243 33.55 0.61 -19.35
C ASP A 243 33.20 1.21 -17.95
N CYS A 244 34.10 2.05 -17.40
CA CYS A 244 33.87 2.74 -16.13
C CYS A 244 32.78 3.82 -16.26
N LYS A 245 32.78 4.60 -17.34
CA LYS A 245 31.77 5.61 -17.65
C LYS A 245 30.37 5.00 -17.77
N GLU A 246 30.19 3.97 -18.61
CA GLU A 246 28.91 3.28 -18.80
C GLU A 246 28.38 2.69 -17.49
N LYS A 247 29.26 2.10 -16.67
CA LYS A 247 28.87 1.58 -15.36
C LYS A 247 28.48 2.68 -14.39
N LYS A 248 29.18 3.82 -14.38
CA LYS A 248 28.84 4.96 -13.55
C LYS A 248 27.46 5.49 -13.91
N MET A 249 27.19 5.75 -15.18
CA MET A 249 25.86 6.16 -15.67
C MET A 249 24.77 5.20 -15.25
N LYS A 250 24.98 3.90 -15.44
CA LYS A 250 24.04 2.86 -15.02
C LYS A 250 23.77 2.86 -13.52
N TYR A 251 24.78 3.01 -12.69
CA TYR A 251 24.59 3.00 -11.24
C TYR A 251 23.92 4.28 -10.74
N GLU A 252 24.16 5.42 -11.36
CA GLU A 252 23.45 6.68 -11.06
C GLU A 252 21.98 6.59 -11.43
N GLU A 253 21.66 6.05 -12.60
CA GLU A 253 20.27 5.77 -12.99
C GLU A 253 19.59 4.81 -11.98
N GLN A 254 20.26 3.71 -11.63
CA GLN A 254 19.75 2.77 -10.64
C GLN A 254 19.51 3.43 -9.27
N LYS A 255 20.40 4.31 -8.80
CA LYS A 255 20.23 5.07 -7.56
C LYS A 255 19.03 6.02 -7.64
N LYS A 256 18.84 6.68 -8.80
CA LYS A 256 17.68 7.55 -9.06
C LYS A 256 16.36 6.77 -8.99
N VAL A 257 16.28 5.62 -9.65
CA VAL A 257 15.08 4.75 -9.62
C VAL A 257 14.83 4.18 -8.22
N LEU A 258 15.88 3.82 -7.46
CA LEU A 258 15.75 3.31 -6.10
C LEU A 258 15.11 4.33 -5.15
N GLY A 259 15.40 5.64 -5.29
CA GLY A 259 14.98 6.64 -4.31
C GLY A 259 15.33 6.18 -2.89
N ASP A 260 14.37 6.06 -1.98
CA ASP A 260 14.57 5.56 -0.60
C ASP A 260 14.40 4.03 -0.47
N ARG A 261 14.05 3.34 -1.55
CA ARG A 261 13.78 1.89 -1.55
C ARG A 261 15.06 1.06 -1.49
N ASN A 262 14.96 -0.12 -0.93
CA ASN A 262 16.07 -1.09 -0.88
C ASN A 262 16.21 -1.91 -2.18
N SER A 263 15.15 -1.96 -2.99
CA SER A 263 15.11 -2.76 -4.22
C SER A 263 14.04 -2.28 -5.19
N TYR A 264 14.19 -2.63 -6.46
CA TYR A 264 13.14 -2.52 -7.47
C TYR A 264 13.24 -3.65 -8.50
N SER A 265 12.17 -3.90 -9.26
CA SER A 265 12.17 -4.85 -10.37
C SER A 265 12.57 -4.18 -11.67
N LYS A 266 13.42 -4.83 -12.49
CA LYS A 266 13.76 -4.32 -13.83
C LYS A 266 12.58 -4.31 -14.81
N THR A 267 11.55 -5.12 -14.55
CA THR A 267 10.36 -5.23 -15.40
C THR A 267 9.33 -4.16 -15.06
N ASP A 268 9.23 -3.81 -13.76
CA ASP A 268 8.36 -2.76 -13.24
C ASP A 268 9.16 -1.96 -12.21
N HIS A 269 9.66 -0.80 -12.62
CA HIS A 269 10.56 0.02 -11.81
C HIS A 269 9.91 0.55 -10.52
N ASP A 270 8.58 0.60 -10.48
CA ASP A 270 7.85 1.06 -9.30
C ASP A 270 7.60 -0.06 -8.28
N ALA A 271 7.65 -1.32 -8.71
CA ALA A 271 7.48 -2.46 -7.82
C ALA A 271 8.70 -2.67 -6.92
N THR A 272 8.45 -2.87 -5.63
CA THR A 272 9.49 -3.16 -4.63
C THR A 272 9.43 -4.63 -4.21
N PHE A 273 10.59 -5.26 -3.98
CA PHE A 273 10.63 -6.63 -3.49
C PHE A 273 10.20 -6.69 -2.02
N MET A 274 9.12 -7.42 -1.75
CA MET A 274 8.49 -7.54 -0.44
C MET A 274 8.26 -9.00 -0.08
N ARG A 275 8.31 -9.30 1.22
CA ARG A 275 7.85 -10.59 1.73
C ARG A 275 6.33 -10.62 1.69
N MET A 276 5.76 -11.59 0.98
CA MET A 276 4.32 -11.76 0.88
C MET A 276 3.75 -12.41 2.16
N LYS A 277 2.50 -12.05 2.52
CA LYS A 277 1.79 -12.74 3.64
C LYS A 277 1.46 -14.20 3.27
N ASP A 278 1.13 -14.43 1.99
CA ASP A 278 0.72 -15.73 1.42
C ASP A 278 1.96 -16.55 0.97
N ASP A 279 2.94 -16.71 1.86
CA ASP A 279 4.14 -17.53 1.63
C ASP A 279 3.86 -18.96 2.09
N HIS A 280 3.17 -19.74 1.25
CA HIS A 280 2.81 -21.14 1.54
C HIS A 280 4.01 -22.05 1.79
N MET A 281 5.16 -21.72 1.22
CA MET A 281 6.40 -22.49 1.38
C MET A 281 7.18 -22.08 2.64
N MET A 282 6.77 -21.03 3.35
CA MET A 282 7.45 -20.44 4.52
C MET A 282 8.95 -20.20 4.32
N ASN A 283 9.39 -20.05 3.07
CA ASN A 283 10.80 -19.88 2.71
C ASN A 283 11.26 -18.40 2.72
N GLY A 284 10.36 -17.48 3.05
CA GLY A 284 10.64 -16.04 3.09
C GLY A 284 10.90 -15.42 1.72
N GLN A 285 10.45 -16.05 0.63
CA GLN A 285 10.67 -15.57 -0.72
C GLN A 285 10.14 -14.14 -0.91
N LEU A 286 11.01 -13.27 -1.43
CA LEU A 286 10.65 -11.91 -1.82
C LEU A 286 10.08 -11.93 -3.23
N LYS A 287 8.96 -11.23 -3.42
CA LYS A 287 8.36 -11.01 -4.73
C LYS A 287 8.23 -9.51 -5.01
N PRO A 288 8.31 -9.09 -6.30
CA PRO A 288 7.99 -7.72 -6.67
C PRO A 288 6.51 -7.48 -6.37
N ALA A 289 6.20 -6.46 -5.59
CA ALA A 289 4.86 -6.21 -5.10
C ALA A 289 4.65 -4.72 -4.76
N TYR A 290 3.38 -4.37 -4.58
CA TYR A 290 2.92 -3.11 -4.04
C TYR A 290 2.25 -3.33 -2.69
N ASN A 291 2.40 -2.39 -1.78
CA ASN A 291 1.68 -2.34 -0.52
C ASN A 291 0.41 -1.51 -0.72
N ILE A 292 -0.74 -2.17 -0.64
CA ILE A 292 -2.05 -1.55 -0.81
C ILE A 292 -2.59 -1.21 0.57
N GLN A 293 -2.92 0.05 0.79
CA GLN A 293 -3.60 0.52 2.00
C GLN A 293 -5.07 0.75 1.67
N VAL A 294 -5.96 0.29 2.55
CA VAL A 294 -7.40 0.50 2.41
C VAL A 294 -7.96 1.02 3.73
N GLY A 295 -8.81 2.04 3.63
CA GLY A 295 -9.62 2.53 4.73
C GLY A 295 -11.05 2.06 4.56
N THR A 296 -11.56 1.32 5.54
CA THR A 296 -12.90 0.72 5.48
C THR A 296 -13.82 1.24 6.57
N ASN A 297 -15.13 1.15 6.32
CA ASN A 297 -16.17 1.24 7.34
C ASN A 297 -17.31 0.32 6.95
N ASN A 298 -17.79 -0.48 7.89
CA ASN A 298 -18.76 -1.56 7.65
C ASN A 298 -18.37 -2.45 6.47
N GLN A 299 -17.07 -2.77 6.33
CA GLN A 299 -16.49 -3.59 5.25
C GLN A 299 -16.60 -2.97 3.85
N PHE A 300 -16.97 -1.69 3.71
CA PHE A 300 -16.85 -0.94 2.47
C PHE A 300 -15.52 -0.20 2.43
N ALA A 301 -14.78 -0.30 1.34
CA ALA A 301 -13.60 0.54 1.12
C ALA A 301 -14.03 1.98 0.80
N LEU A 302 -13.69 2.90 1.67
CA LEU A 302 -13.96 4.33 1.50
C LEU A 302 -12.74 5.07 0.93
N ALA A 303 -11.55 4.53 1.15
CA ALA A 303 -10.31 5.06 0.61
C ALA A 303 -9.34 3.92 0.27
N PHE A 304 -8.48 4.17 -0.70
CA PHE A 304 -7.42 3.25 -1.11
C PHE A 304 -6.15 4.02 -1.49
N GLY A 305 -5.00 3.36 -1.39
CA GLY A 305 -3.72 3.92 -1.81
C GLY A 305 -2.70 2.84 -2.11
N VAL A 306 -1.76 3.14 -3.00
CA VAL A 306 -0.70 2.22 -3.44
C VAL A 306 0.66 2.76 -3.02
N TYR A 307 1.45 1.94 -2.35
CA TYR A 307 2.74 2.34 -1.79
C TYR A 307 3.85 1.37 -2.16
N GLN A 308 5.05 1.92 -2.32
CA GLN A 308 6.27 1.17 -2.59
C GLN A 308 6.96 0.71 -1.29
N ASN A 309 6.49 1.15 -0.13
CA ASN A 309 7.05 0.84 1.17
C ASN A 309 6.63 -0.57 1.62
N PRO A 310 7.57 -1.48 1.97
CA PRO A 310 7.23 -2.83 2.44
C PRO A 310 6.55 -2.89 3.81
N THR A 311 6.61 -1.81 4.59
CA THR A 311 6.06 -1.71 5.96
C THR A 311 4.98 -0.64 6.04
N ASP A 312 3.94 -0.92 6.83
CA ASP A 312 2.76 -0.07 6.95
C ASP A 312 3.00 1.21 7.76
N THR A 313 3.95 1.19 8.71
CA THR A 313 4.28 2.34 9.57
C THR A 313 4.53 3.64 8.80
N ARG A 314 5.02 3.55 7.56
CA ARG A 314 5.39 4.72 6.76
C ARG A 314 4.36 5.14 5.74
N THR A 315 3.28 4.42 5.65
CA THR A 315 2.21 4.72 4.69
C THR A 315 1.12 5.58 5.31
N LEU A 316 0.97 5.56 6.65
CA LEU A 316 -0.17 6.13 7.35
C LEU A 316 -0.38 7.61 7.05
N GLU A 317 0.65 8.43 7.20
CA GLU A 317 0.56 9.87 6.95
C GLU A 317 0.00 10.18 5.57
N ARG A 318 0.65 9.66 4.53
CA ARG A 318 0.22 9.86 3.14
C ARG A 318 -1.16 9.27 2.86
N PHE A 319 -1.49 8.17 3.55
CA PHE A 319 -2.79 7.55 3.42
C PHE A 319 -3.90 8.37 4.09
N LEU A 320 -3.64 9.02 5.21
CA LEU A 320 -4.62 9.92 5.86
C LEU A 320 -4.94 11.14 4.98
N TYR A 321 -3.97 11.71 4.30
CA TYR A 321 -4.25 12.74 3.27
C TYR A 321 -5.11 12.19 2.13
N ARG A 322 -4.89 10.93 1.72
CA ARG A 322 -5.75 10.27 0.73
C ARG A 322 -7.17 10.05 1.26
N VAL A 323 -7.32 9.67 2.52
CA VAL A 323 -8.63 9.56 3.18
C VAL A 323 -9.35 10.90 3.16
N GLN A 324 -8.66 11.98 3.52
CA GLN A 324 -9.21 13.33 3.49
C GLN A 324 -9.63 13.75 2.07
N GLU A 325 -8.80 13.45 1.06
CA GLU A 325 -9.11 13.73 -0.36
C GLU A 325 -10.41 13.03 -0.82
N LEU A 326 -10.61 11.76 -0.45
CA LEU A 326 -11.75 10.96 -0.92
C LEU A 326 -13.00 11.11 -0.05
N ASN A 327 -12.84 11.42 1.23
CA ASN A 327 -13.96 11.50 2.17
C ASN A 327 -14.35 12.94 2.54
N GLY A 328 -13.58 13.93 2.09
CA GLY A 328 -13.73 15.33 2.50
C GLY A 328 -13.13 15.61 3.88
N ASP A 329 -13.25 14.68 4.84
CA ASP A 329 -12.65 14.76 6.17
C ASP A 329 -12.22 13.35 6.66
N ILE A 330 -11.45 13.33 7.74
CA ILE A 330 -11.03 12.10 8.41
C ILE A 330 -11.99 11.85 9.57
N PRO A 331 -12.58 10.65 9.70
CA PRO A 331 -13.42 10.30 10.85
C PRO A 331 -12.73 10.49 12.21
N GLU A 332 -13.51 10.72 13.28
CA GLU A 332 -12.99 10.96 14.63
C GLU A 332 -11.99 9.88 15.09
N ASN A 333 -12.29 8.63 14.81
CA ASN A 333 -11.47 7.51 15.25
C ASN A 333 -10.69 6.90 14.08
N VAL A 334 -9.36 6.93 14.16
CA VAL A 334 -8.43 6.28 13.21
C VAL A 334 -7.99 4.95 13.82
N VAL A 335 -8.49 3.85 13.27
CA VAL A 335 -8.31 2.50 13.80
C VAL A 335 -7.31 1.72 12.95
N CYS A 336 -6.18 1.33 13.55
CA CYS A 336 -5.12 0.60 12.86
C CYS A 336 -4.61 -0.57 13.70
N ASP A 337 -3.81 -1.46 13.10
CA ASP A 337 -3.11 -2.50 13.85
C ASP A 337 -1.83 -1.97 14.53
N ALA A 338 -1.17 -2.84 15.30
CA ALA A 338 0.08 -2.50 15.99
C ALA A 338 1.27 -2.19 15.06
N GLY A 339 1.19 -2.55 13.78
CA GLY A 339 2.20 -2.25 12.76
C GLY A 339 2.31 -0.76 12.45
N TYR A 340 1.26 0.00 12.73
CA TYR A 340 1.24 1.46 12.56
C TYR A 340 1.67 2.22 13.82
N GLY A 341 1.71 1.57 15.00
CA GLY A 341 1.95 2.19 16.29
C GLY A 341 3.37 2.71 16.47
N SER A 342 3.65 3.92 16.02
CA SER A 342 4.92 4.65 16.16
C SER A 342 4.68 6.06 16.69
N GLU A 343 5.69 6.63 17.36
CA GLU A 343 5.63 8.00 17.89
C GLU A 343 5.22 9.02 16.82
N SER A 344 5.84 8.93 15.63
CA SER A 344 5.51 9.80 14.49
C SER A 344 4.04 9.66 14.08
N ASN A 345 3.51 8.44 13.99
CA ASN A 345 2.13 8.22 13.55
C ASN A 345 1.10 8.70 14.58
N TYR A 346 1.40 8.55 15.89
CA TYR A 346 0.52 9.11 16.93
C TYR A 346 0.51 10.65 16.84
N GLY A 347 1.69 11.28 16.69
CA GLY A 347 1.78 12.73 16.50
C GLY A 347 1.01 13.21 15.28
N ILE A 348 1.11 12.51 14.16
CA ILE A 348 0.36 12.84 12.95
C ILE A 348 -1.16 12.78 13.20
N VAL A 349 -1.65 11.71 13.79
CA VAL A 349 -3.10 11.54 14.03
C VAL A 349 -3.62 12.55 15.07
N ILE A 350 -2.89 12.78 16.16
CA ILE A 350 -3.32 13.65 17.27
C ILE A 350 -3.04 15.11 16.94
N ASP A 351 -1.79 15.44 16.61
CA ASP A 351 -1.33 16.83 16.57
C ASP A 351 -1.60 17.49 15.21
N VAL A 352 -1.55 16.72 14.09
CA VAL A 352 -1.80 17.27 12.75
C VAL A 352 -3.26 17.18 12.37
N PHE A 353 -3.88 16.02 12.53
CA PHE A 353 -5.27 15.81 12.10
C PHE A 353 -6.30 16.01 13.22
N ASN A 354 -5.88 16.17 14.46
CA ASN A 354 -6.77 16.30 15.64
C ASN A 354 -7.81 15.17 15.71
N ARG A 355 -7.34 13.91 15.58
CA ARG A 355 -8.16 12.70 15.60
C ARG A 355 -7.69 11.74 16.68
N THR A 356 -8.55 10.80 17.06
CA THR A 356 -8.26 9.78 18.07
C THR A 356 -7.62 8.54 17.45
N PRO A 357 -6.33 8.23 17.73
CA PRO A 357 -5.70 7.01 17.27
C PRO A 357 -6.14 5.82 18.14
N LEU A 358 -6.83 4.87 17.56
CA LEU A 358 -7.12 3.56 18.16
C LEU A 358 -6.19 2.52 17.54
N MET A 359 -4.91 2.60 17.88
CA MET A 359 -3.87 1.69 17.39
C MET A 359 -2.94 1.30 18.54
N PRO A 360 -2.73 -0.01 18.82
CA PRO A 360 -1.78 -0.46 19.81
C PRO A 360 -0.35 -0.20 19.35
N TYR A 361 0.57 -0.01 20.27
CA TYR A 361 2.01 -0.03 19.98
C TYR A 361 2.59 -1.45 20.15
N GLY A 362 3.74 -1.73 19.52
CA GLY A 362 4.28 -3.09 19.41
C GLY A 362 4.51 -3.83 20.73
N MET A 363 4.68 -3.11 21.87
CA MET A 363 4.84 -3.71 23.20
C MET A 363 3.54 -3.73 24.02
N PHE A 364 2.42 -3.22 23.49
CA PHE A 364 1.16 -3.01 24.21
C PHE A 364 0.71 -4.26 25.02
N LEU A 365 0.58 -5.41 24.35
CA LEU A 365 0.16 -6.66 25.00
C LEU A 365 1.23 -7.23 25.95
N LYS A 366 2.52 -7.01 25.66
CA LYS A 366 3.63 -7.50 26.50
C LYS A 366 3.71 -6.72 27.80
N GLU A 367 3.52 -5.41 27.76
CA GLU A 367 3.55 -4.53 28.93
C GLU A 367 2.40 -4.82 29.92
N GLN A 368 1.29 -5.41 29.46
CA GLN A 368 0.16 -5.78 30.31
C GLN A 368 0.38 -7.09 31.10
N LYS A 369 1.34 -7.93 30.67
CA LYS A 369 1.59 -9.23 31.31
C LYS A 369 2.17 -9.05 32.72
N ARG A 370 1.72 -9.88 33.68
CA ARG A 370 2.20 -9.88 35.08
C ARG A 370 3.72 -9.96 35.17
N LYS A 371 4.35 -10.87 34.40
CA LYS A 371 5.81 -11.03 34.35
C LYS A 371 6.57 -9.76 33.94
N TYR A 372 5.97 -8.93 33.06
CA TYR A 372 6.58 -7.67 32.67
C TYR A 372 6.45 -6.60 33.74
N LYS A 373 5.25 -6.49 34.34
CA LYS A 373 4.96 -5.53 35.44
C LYS A 373 5.70 -5.85 36.73
N SER A 374 5.92 -7.14 37.03
CA SER A 374 6.60 -7.58 38.26
C SER A 374 8.13 -7.65 38.13
N ASN A 375 8.70 -7.36 36.95
CA ASN A 375 10.15 -7.42 36.76
C ASN A 375 10.84 -6.20 37.40
N PRO A 376 11.59 -6.35 38.51
CA PRO A 376 12.23 -5.23 39.19
C PRO A 376 13.38 -4.60 38.37
N TYR A 377 13.98 -5.36 37.45
CA TYR A 377 15.08 -4.88 36.61
C TYR A 377 14.62 -4.15 35.34
N ASN A 378 13.33 -4.16 35.09
CA ASN A 378 12.76 -3.34 34.01
C ASN A 378 12.63 -1.89 34.50
N SER A 379 13.44 -1.01 33.92
CA SER A 379 13.45 0.40 34.34
C SER A 379 12.13 1.14 34.17
N LEU A 380 11.19 0.60 33.38
CA LEU A 380 9.84 1.16 33.27
C LEU A 380 8.99 0.95 34.53
N ASN A 381 9.38 0.01 35.40
CA ASN A 381 8.71 -0.28 36.67
C ASN A 381 9.37 0.44 37.86
N TRP A 382 10.41 1.23 37.63
CA TRP A 382 11.12 1.93 38.70
C TRP A 382 10.33 3.15 39.17
N ASN A 383 10.39 3.41 40.50
CA ASN A 383 9.75 4.56 41.07
C ASN A 383 10.40 5.85 40.56
N TYR A 384 9.57 6.80 40.18
CA TYR A 384 9.97 8.13 39.75
C TYR A 384 9.57 9.15 40.81
N ASP A 385 10.51 9.95 41.25
CA ASP A 385 10.31 11.07 42.13
C ASP A 385 10.18 12.35 41.30
N GLU A 386 8.95 12.84 41.21
CA GLU A 386 8.62 14.03 40.40
C GLU A 386 9.23 15.33 40.95
N LYS A 387 9.42 15.42 42.30
CA LYS A 387 9.92 16.64 42.92
C LYS A 387 11.39 16.91 42.56
N ASP A 388 12.19 15.83 42.58
CA ASP A 388 13.63 15.92 42.34
C ASP A 388 14.02 15.43 40.93
N ASP A 389 13.08 15.14 40.04
CA ASP A 389 13.29 14.61 38.68
C ASP A 389 14.30 13.44 38.65
N ARG A 390 14.07 12.39 39.48
CA ARG A 390 14.98 11.25 39.65
C ARG A 390 14.27 9.91 39.70
N TYR A 391 14.96 8.84 39.34
CA TYR A 391 14.47 7.47 39.45
C TYR A 391 15.16 6.74 40.61
N ILE A 392 14.45 5.77 41.21
CA ILE A 392 14.96 4.90 42.27
C ILE A 392 15.12 3.49 41.67
N CYS A 393 16.34 2.95 41.67
CA CYS A 393 16.62 1.60 41.18
C CYS A 393 16.24 0.51 42.20
N PRO A 394 16.22 -0.79 41.82
CA PRO A 394 15.87 -1.90 42.73
C PRO A 394 16.79 -2.05 43.95
N ASN A 395 17.97 -1.47 43.92
CA ASN A 395 18.90 -1.40 45.06
C ASN A 395 18.83 -0.04 45.80
N ASN A 396 17.71 0.64 45.72
CA ASN A 396 17.44 1.95 46.36
C ASN A 396 18.48 3.04 46.02
N LYS A 397 19.21 2.90 44.92
CA LYS A 397 20.12 3.94 44.44
C LYS A 397 19.41 4.91 43.51
N LEU A 398 19.83 6.18 43.56
CA LEU A 398 19.20 7.25 42.79
C LEU A 398 19.82 7.39 41.40
N LEU A 399 18.98 7.66 40.41
CA LEU A 399 19.40 8.04 39.07
C LEU A 399 18.99 9.50 38.85
N PHE A 400 19.96 10.36 38.69
CA PHE A 400 19.77 11.79 38.49
C PHE A 400 19.69 12.13 37.03
N PHE A 401 18.92 13.17 36.71
CA PHE A 401 18.88 13.73 35.37
C PHE A 401 20.27 14.18 34.93
N SER A 402 20.69 13.72 33.76
CA SER A 402 22.03 13.94 33.21
C SER A 402 22.03 14.81 31.94
N GLY A 403 20.84 15.07 31.36
CA GLY A 403 20.69 15.87 30.17
C GLY A 403 19.74 15.27 29.12
N TYR A 404 19.57 15.99 28.04
CA TYR A 404 18.78 15.55 26.90
C TYR A 404 19.66 14.83 25.87
N ARG A 405 19.07 13.80 25.22
CA ARG A 405 19.66 13.11 24.09
C ARG A 405 18.71 13.10 22.92
N PHE A 406 19.21 13.38 21.74
CA PHE A 406 18.45 13.37 20.50
C PHE A 406 18.90 12.17 19.67
N ARG A 407 17.95 11.48 19.04
CA ARG A 407 18.20 10.42 18.08
C ARG A 407 17.33 10.59 16.87
N ASN A 408 17.96 10.62 15.72
CA ASN A 408 17.25 10.57 14.46
C ASN A 408 17.08 9.10 14.07
N ASP A 409 15.89 8.76 13.57
CA ASP A 409 15.74 7.50 12.86
C ASP A 409 16.40 7.60 11.47
N LYS A 410 16.49 6.48 10.76
CA LYS A 410 17.09 6.45 9.41
C LYS A 410 16.36 7.31 8.37
N TYR A 411 15.26 7.93 8.75
CA TYR A 411 14.40 8.71 7.90
C TYR A 411 14.27 10.18 8.34
N GLY A 412 15.07 10.57 9.31
CA GLY A 412 15.16 11.95 9.78
C GLY A 412 14.21 12.32 10.92
N TYR A 413 13.30 11.42 11.36
CA TYR A 413 12.45 11.72 12.51
C TYR A 413 13.27 11.78 13.78
N GLN A 414 13.28 12.96 14.43
CA GLN A 414 14.05 13.20 15.64
C GLN A 414 13.23 12.89 16.89
N ARG A 415 13.82 12.10 17.78
CA ARG A 415 13.27 11.76 19.10
C ARG A 415 14.12 12.36 20.20
N GLN A 416 13.45 12.94 21.18
CA GLN A 416 14.09 13.50 22.38
C GLN A 416 13.96 12.52 23.53
N PHE A 417 15.06 12.34 24.25
CA PHE A 417 15.13 11.49 25.44
C PHE A 417 15.70 12.28 26.61
N LYS A 418 15.07 12.22 27.78
CA LYS A 418 15.69 12.52 29.06
C LYS A 418 16.61 11.36 29.46
N GLU A 419 17.86 11.64 29.76
CA GLU A 419 18.84 10.65 30.23
C GLU A 419 19.03 10.78 31.73
N TYR A 420 18.98 9.66 32.46
CA TYR A 420 19.23 9.59 33.90
C TYR A 420 20.36 8.60 34.17
N LYS A 421 21.29 8.95 35.09
CA LYS A 421 22.45 8.14 35.44
C LYS A 421 22.49 7.86 36.92
N CYS A 422 22.87 6.62 37.26
CA CYS A 422 23.19 6.21 38.63
C CYS A 422 24.71 6.26 38.84
N TYR A 423 25.18 7.15 39.67
CA TYR A 423 26.60 7.29 39.94
C TYR A 423 27.12 6.26 40.92
N ASP A 424 26.23 5.65 41.74
CA ASP A 424 26.56 4.65 42.78
C ASP A 424 26.38 3.20 42.31
N CYS A 425 26.64 2.93 41.02
CA CYS A 425 26.45 1.60 40.42
C CYS A 425 27.67 0.69 40.51
N ILE A 426 28.83 1.23 40.85
CA ILE A 426 30.06 0.46 40.95
C ILE A 426 30.00 -0.42 42.20
N GLY A 427 30.30 -1.73 42.08
CA GLY A 427 30.19 -2.67 43.21
C GLY A 427 28.76 -3.08 43.61
N CYS A 428 27.76 -2.71 42.86
CA CYS A 428 26.36 -3.07 43.16
C CYS A 428 26.14 -4.59 43.10
N PRO A 429 25.55 -5.22 44.16
CA PRO A 429 25.29 -6.66 44.17
C PRO A 429 24.30 -7.13 43.11
N LEU A 430 23.38 -6.27 42.70
CA LEU A 430 22.36 -6.56 41.65
C LEU A 430 22.87 -6.25 40.22
N ARG A 431 24.16 -6.03 40.05
CA ARG A 431 24.70 -5.59 38.75
C ARG A 431 24.50 -6.62 37.64
N LYS A 432 24.63 -7.92 37.95
CA LYS A 432 24.51 -9.02 36.98
C LYS A 432 23.11 -9.05 36.33
N GLU A 433 22.06 -8.81 37.10
CA GLU A 433 20.68 -8.82 36.65
C GLU A 433 20.24 -7.49 36.02
N CYS A 434 20.85 -6.38 36.49
CA CYS A 434 20.48 -5.01 36.10
C CYS A 434 21.20 -4.52 34.85
N MET A 435 22.43 -5.00 34.59
CA MET A 435 23.28 -4.53 33.47
C MET A 435 23.41 -5.59 32.38
N ASN A 436 23.79 -5.16 31.19
CA ASN A 436 24.15 -6.10 30.14
C ASN A 436 25.42 -6.88 30.57
N PRO A 437 25.45 -8.22 30.41
CA PRO A 437 26.63 -9.02 30.76
C PRO A 437 27.95 -8.59 30.09
N LYS A 438 27.84 -7.92 28.92
CA LYS A 438 29.01 -7.37 28.18
C LYS A 438 29.38 -5.95 28.59
N ALA A 439 28.72 -5.36 29.58
CA ALA A 439 29.05 -4.01 30.05
C ALA A 439 30.36 -4.01 30.80
N ARG A 440 31.21 -3.01 30.56
CA ARG A 440 32.47 -2.83 31.30
C ARG A 440 32.21 -2.64 32.80
N PRO A 441 33.14 -3.05 33.69
CA PRO A 441 32.97 -2.95 35.15
C PRO A 441 32.65 -1.54 35.66
N ASP A 442 33.22 -0.53 35.01
CA ASP A 442 33.08 0.89 35.31
C ASP A 442 31.82 1.56 34.71
N THR A 443 31.06 0.83 33.87
CA THR A 443 29.86 1.39 33.20
C THR A 443 28.78 1.69 34.24
N LEU A 444 28.30 2.93 34.24
CA LEU A 444 27.18 3.36 35.08
C LEU A 444 25.81 2.97 34.44
N LYS A 445 24.85 2.65 35.31
CA LYS A 445 23.47 2.41 34.82
C LYS A 445 22.87 3.71 34.30
N THR A 446 22.52 3.69 33.04
CA THR A 446 21.87 4.81 32.36
C THR A 446 20.52 4.35 31.85
N ILE A 447 19.48 5.12 32.11
CA ILE A 447 18.14 4.93 31.50
C ILE A 447 17.78 6.16 30.66
N ARG A 448 16.98 5.94 29.62
CA ARG A 448 16.49 6.99 28.74
C ARG A 448 14.98 6.92 28.66
N ARG A 449 14.33 8.07 28.82
CA ARG A 449 12.88 8.23 28.75
C ARG A 449 12.52 9.18 27.65
N ASN A 450 11.67 8.73 26.75
CA ASN A 450 11.03 9.59 25.77
C ASN A 450 9.66 9.97 26.33
N MET A 451 9.52 11.19 26.81
CA MET A 451 8.29 11.64 27.49
C MET A 451 7.10 11.72 26.52
N VAL A 452 7.35 12.13 25.27
CA VAL A 452 6.32 12.17 24.23
C VAL A 452 5.78 10.78 23.92
N TRP A 453 6.71 9.80 23.82
CA TRP A 453 6.33 8.40 23.62
C TRP A 453 5.54 7.82 24.80
N GLU A 454 5.93 8.12 26.05
CA GLU A 454 5.18 7.66 27.22
C GLU A 454 3.79 8.31 27.29
N PHE A 455 3.65 9.58 26.92
CA PHE A 455 2.35 10.25 26.78
C PHE A 455 1.45 9.52 25.77
N TYR A 456 1.92 9.23 24.55
CA TYR A 456 1.13 8.52 23.56
C TYR A 456 0.77 7.09 23.99
N LYS A 457 1.66 6.41 24.71
CA LYS A 457 1.37 5.10 25.29
C LYS A 457 0.26 5.18 26.36
N HIS A 458 0.32 6.18 27.22
CA HIS A 458 -0.72 6.40 28.23
C HIS A 458 -2.07 6.70 27.57
N PHE A 459 -2.10 7.65 26.66
CA PHE A 459 -3.29 7.98 25.87
C PHE A 459 -3.91 6.75 25.19
N THR A 460 -3.08 5.96 24.53
CA THR A 460 -3.55 4.73 23.87
C THR A 460 -4.12 3.72 24.85
N ARG A 461 -3.50 3.51 26.03
CA ARG A 461 -4.01 2.60 27.05
C ARG A 461 -5.37 3.06 27.57
N GLU A 462 -5.51 4.33 27.83
CA GLU A 462 -6.76 4.95 28.26
C GLU A 462 -7.86 4.71 27.23
N LYS A 463 -7.63 5.12 25.98
CA LYS A 463 -8.61 4.97 24.90
C LYS A 463 -8.96 3.52 24.58
N LEU A 464 -8.03 2.59 24.60
CA LEU A 464 -8.32 1.16 24.37
C LEU A 464 -8.93 0.45 25.58
N SER A 465 -8.90 1.07 26.78
CA SER A 465 -9.55 0.55 27.99
C SER A 465 -10.97 1.09 28.18
N ASP A 466 -11.29 2.23 27.57
CA ASP A 466 -12.64 2.78 27.59
C ASP A 466 -13.60 1.87 26.81
N PRO A 467 -14.76 1.47 27.39
CA PRO A 467 -15.68 0.52 26.76
C PRO A 467 -16.15 0.94 25.37
N LYS A 468 -16.40 2.23 25.14
CA LYS A 468 -16.90 2.77 23.87
C LYS A 468 -15.85 2.63 22.76
N THR A 469 -14.66 3.17 22.96
CA THR A 469 -13.58 3.12 21.97
C THR A 469 -12.97 1.72 21.83
N SER A 470 -12.98 0.90 22.90
CA SER A 470 -12.62 -0.51 22.84
C SER A 470 -13.54 -1.33 21.93
N SER A 471 -14.85 -1.04 21.94
CA SER A 471 -15.79 -1.70 21.03
C SER A 471 -15.50 -1.35 19.57
N ILE A 472 -15.22 -0.08 19.27
CA ILE A 472 -14.80 0.39 17.96
C ILE A 472 -13.51 -0.35 17.53
N TYR A 473 -12.49 -0.41 18.40
CA TYR A 473 -11.24 -1.11 18.06
C TYR A 473 -11.45 -2.60 17.75
N LYS A 474 -12.30 -3.30 18.49
CA LYS A 474 -12.61 -4.73 18.27
C LYS A 474 -13.26 -4.98 16.91
N GLN A 475 -14.03 -4.03 16.39
CA GLN A 475 -14.67 -4.11 15.08
C GLN A 475 -13.65 -4.17 13.94
N ARG A 476 -12.42 -3.63 14.12
CA ARG A 476 -11.37 -3.61 13.11
C ARG A 476 -11.15 -4.96 12.43
N LYS A 477 -11.06 -6.03 13.24
CA LYS A 477 -10.80 -7.36 12.68
C LYS A 477 -11.92 -7.82 11.73
N ILE A 478 -13.16 -7.59 12.11
CA ILE A 478 -14.31 -7.96 11.28
C ILE A 478 -14.37 -7.10 10.01
N ASP A 479 -14.04 -5.84 10.13
CA ASP A 479 -14.17 -4.87 9.05
C ASP A 479 -13.11 -5.11 7.95
N VAL A 480 -11.85 -5.03 8.30
CA VAL A 480 -10.74 -5.03 7.34
C VAL A 480 -10.40 -6.44 6.85
N GLU A 481 -10.35 -7.45 7.75
CA GLU A 481 -9.99 -8.81 7.35
C GLU A 481 -11.02 -9.41 6.40
N THR A 482 -12.31 -9.11 6.62
CA THR A 482 -13.38 -9.53 5.70
C THR A 482 -13.24 -8.86 4.34
N PHE A 483 -12.91 -7.56 4.30
CA PHE A 483 -12.66 -6.86 3.04
C PHE A 483 -11.51 -7.49 2.25
N PHE A 484 -10.36 -7.73 2.88
CA PHE A 484 -9.23 -8.35 2.21
C PHE A 484 -9.46 -9.81 1.84
N GLY A 485 -10.24 -10.55 2.63
CA GLY A 485 -10.71 -11.88 2.27
C GLY A 485 -11.54 -11.85 0.99
N ASN A 486 -12.47 -10.90 0.88
CA ASN A 486 -13.27 -10.69 -0.34
C ASN A 486 -12.39 -10.29 -1.53
N LEU A 487 -11.44 -9.38 -1.37
CA LEU A 487 -10.54 -8.93 -2.43
C LEU A 487 -9.66 -10.07 -2.96
N LYS A 488 -9.01 -10.82 -2.06
CA LYS A 488 -8.03 -11.84 -2.45
C LYS A 488 -8.62 -13.21 -2.72
N ALA A 489 -9.46 -13.73 -1.79
CA ALA A 489 -9.98 -15.09 -1.91
C ALA A 489 -11.21 -15.16 -2.82
N ASN A 490 -12.21 -14.29 -2.61
CA ASN A 490 -13.47 -14.37 -3.34
C ASN A 490 -13.42 -13.71 -4.72
N LEU A 491 -12.72 -12.56 -4.83
CA LEU A 491 -12.52 -11.87 -6.10
C LEU A 491 -11.34 -12.44 -6.88
N GLY A 492 -10.34 -13.01 -6.19
CA GLY A 492 -9.13 -13.57 -6.79
C GLY A 492 -8.12 -12.52 -7.24
N PHE A 493 -8.20 -11.29 -6.72
CA PHE A 493 -7.29 -10.20 -7.07
C PHE A 493 -5.98 -10.30 -6.26
N THR A 494 -5.06 -11.15 -6.73
CA THR A 494 -3.79 -11.45 -6.06
C THR A 494 -2.55 -10.93 -6.79
N ARG A 495 -2.72 -10.50 -8.06
CA ARG A 495 -1.65 -10.00 -8.92
C ARG A 495 -2.17 -8.86 -9.79
N MET A 496 -1.33 -7.83 -9.99
CA MET A 496 -1.60 -6.72 -10.90
C MET A 496 -1.53 -7.18 -12.36
N SER A 497 -2.31 -6.53 -13.23
CA SER A 497 -2.28 -6.76 -14.67
C SER A 497 -1.62 -5.62 -15.45
N VAL A 498 -1.26 -4.54 -14.76
CA VAL A 498 -0.61 -3.33 -15.30
C VAL A 498 0.69 -3.04 -14.55
N ARG A 499 1.54 -2.18 -15.12
CA ARG A 499 2.84 -1.75 -14.57
C ARG A 499 2.88 -0.25 -14.38
N GLY A 500 3.66 0.18 -13.39
CA GLY A 500 3.79 1.58 -13.00
C GLY A 500 2.72 2.01 -11.99
N ILE A 501 3.12 2.77 -10.97
CA ILE A 501 2.33 3.07 -9.79
C ILE A 501 0.98 3.73 -10.10
N GLU A 502 0.93 4.65 -11.06
CA GLU A 502 -0.31 5.36 -11.44
C GLU A 502 -1.37 4.42 -12.01
N LYS A 503 -0.96 3.51 -12.92
CA LYS A 503 -1.87 2.52 -13.52
C LYS A 503 -2.30 1.47 -12.50
N VAL A 504 -1.37 1.07 -11.63
CA VAL A 504 -1.64 0.15 -10.52
C VAL A 504 -2.63 0.77 -9.55
N GLU A 505 -2.51 2.06 -9.23
CA GLU A 505 -3.47 2.76 -8.38
C GLU A 505 -4.88 2.74 -8.98
N THR A 506 -5.01 3.00 -10.28
CA THR A 506 -6.28 2.90 -11.00
C THR A 506 -6.86 1.49 -10.91
N GLU A 507 -6.06 0.46 -11.15
CA GLU A 507 -6.49 -0.94 -11.12
C GLU A 507 -6.92 -1.37 -9.71
N VAL A 508 -6.19 -0.95 -8.67
CA VAL A 508 -6.57 -1.19 -7.26
C VAL A 508 -7.88 -0.50 -6.91
N GLY A 509 -8.07 0.75 -7.34
CA GLY A 509 -9.33 1.47 -7.15
C GLY A 509 -10.52 0.73 -7.76
N ILE A 510 -10.38 0.25 -9.00
CA ILE A 510 -11.42 -0.56 -9.67
C ILE A 510 -11.69 -1.85 -8.89
N ALA A 511 -10.64 -2.58 -8.47
CA ALA A 511 -10.79 -3.84 -7.75
C ALA A 511 -11.46 -3.67 -6.38
N CYS A 512 -11.07 -2.64 -5.61
CA CYS A 512 -11.71 -2.32 -4.34
C CYS A 512 -13.17 -1.88 -4.52
N MET A 513 -13.49 -1.09 -5.57
CA MET A 513 -14.88 -0.73 -5.90
C MET A 513 -15.71 -1.96 -6.29
N ALA A 514 -15.12 -2.92 -7.00
CA ALA A 514 -15.79 -4.17 -7.33
C ALA A 514 -16.14 -4.99 -6.06
N VAL A 515 -15.28 -4.98 -5.03
CA VAL A 515 -15.60 -5.57 -3.71
C VAL A 515 -16.76 -4.81 -3.06
N ASN A 516 -16.77 -3.48 -3.12
CA ASN A 516 -17.86 -2.65 -2.60
C ASN A 516 -19.19 -2.99 -3.28
N VAL A 517 -19.22 -3.10 -4.61
CA VAL A 517 -20.40 -3.49 -5.37
C VAL A 517 -20.92 -4.86 -4.91
N ARG A 518 -20.05 -5.87 -4.82
CA ARG A 518 -20.43 -7.21 -4.33
C ARG A 518 -21.00 -7.18 -2.92
N LYS A 519 -20.38 -6.41 -2.02
CA LYS A 519 -20.88 -6.23 -0.65
C LYS A 519 -22.26 -5.59 -0.64
N LEU A 520 -22.50 -4.55 -1.45
CA LEU A 520 -23.77 -3.86 -1.54
C LEU A 520 -24.87 -4.79 -2.08
N VAL A 521 -24.58 -5.58 -3.11
CA VAL A 521 -25.49 -6.62 -3.62
C VAL A 521 -25.89 -7.59 -2.52
N ALA A 522 -24.89 -8.15 -1.81
CA ALA A 522 -25.14 -9.12 -0.74
C ALA A 522 -26.00 -8.52 0.39
N LEU A 523 -25.73 -7.26 0.75
CA LEU A 523 -26.47 -6.54 1.80
C LEU A 523 -27.93 -6.30 1.38
N ARG A 524 -28.17 -5.81 0.15
CA ARG A 524 -29.53 -5.58 -0.39
C ARG A 524 -30.32 -6.90 -0.47
N VAL A 525 -29.71 -7.98 -0.92
CA VAL A 525 -30.33 -9.31 -0.97
C VAL A 525 -30.69 -9.81 0.44
N ALA A 526 -29.81 -9.59 1.42
CA ALA A 526 -30.09 -9.97 2.81
C ALA A 526 -31.25 -9.16 3.39
N ILE A 527 -31.28 -7.84 3.21
CA ILE A 527 -32.38 -6.96 3.66
C ILE A 527 -33.70 -7.38 2.99
N PHE A 528 -33.70 -7.61 1.69
CA PHE A 528 -34.87 -8.06 0.93
C PHE A 528 -35.40 -9.39 1.47
N SER A 529 -34.53 -10.36 1.74
CA SER A 529 -34.89 -11.66 2.30
C SER A 529 -35.51 -11.54 3.70
N ILE A 530 -34.97 -10.65 4.55
CA ILE A 530 -35.52 -10.36 5.88
C ILE A 530 -36.91 -9.74 5.76
N ASN A 531 -37.09 -8.77 4.86
CA ASN A 531 -38.37 -8.11 4.65
C ASN A 531 -39.44 -9.08 4.14
N ILE A 532 -39.10 -10.01 3.24
CA ILE A 532 -40.02 -11.06 2.79
C ILE A 532 -40.43 -11.95 3.97
N LYS A 533 -39.45 -12.38 4.81
CA LYS A 533 -39.75 -13.20 5.99
C LYS A 533 -40.65 -12.45 6.98
N LYS A 534 -40.36 -11.16 7.26
CA LYS A 534 -41.22 -10.31 8.11
C LYS A 534 -42.64 -10.22 7.55
N ARG A 535 -42.78 -9.97 6.23
CA ARG A 535 -44.09 -9.87 5.57
C ARG A 535 -44.88 -11.18 5.65
N ARG A 536 -44.27 -12.33 5.32
CA ARG A 536 -44.90 -13.65 5.44
C ARG A 536 -45.36 -13.95 6.87
N PHE A 537 -44.51 -13.62 7.87
CA PHE A 537 -44.85 -13.82 9.27
C PHE A 537 -46.05 -12.94 9.71
N SER A 538 -46.08 -11.67 9.29
CA SER A 538 -47.22 -10.77 9.50
C SER A 538 -48.51 -11.32 8.87
N GLU A 539 -48.42 -11.83 7.63
CA GLU A 539 -49.59 -12.45 6.95
C GLU A 539 -50.10 -13.69 7.70
N ILE A 540 -49.20 -14.52 8.24
CA ILE A 540 -49.58 -15.70 9.04
C ILE A 540 -50.27 -15.26 10.36
N ILE A 541 -49.73 -14.26 11.05
CA ILE A 541 -50.34 -13.72 12.26
C ILE A 541 -51.74 -13.17 11.94
N MET A 542 -51.89 -12.41 10.90
CA MET A 542 -53.19 -11.86 10.49
C MET A 542 -54.22 -12.97 10.15
N LYS A 543 -53.80 -14.05 9.51
CA LYS A 543 -54.65 -15.21 9.25
C LYS A 543 -55.05 -15.91 10.53
N ILE A 544 -54.11 -16.08 11.50
CA ILE A 544 -54.42 -16.68 12.82
C ILE A 544 -55.43 -15.79 13.59
N VAL A 545 -55.20 -14.48 13.62
CA VAL A 545 -56.12 -13.53 14.27
C VAL A 545 -57.52 -13.57 13.62
N ALA A 546 -57.57 -13.61 12.29
CA ALA A 546 -58.82 -13.71 11.55
C ALA A 546 -59.56 -15.04 11.86
N PHE A 547 -58.85 -16.16 11.92
CA PHE A 547 -59.38 -17.47 12.26
C PHE A 547 -59.94 -17.49 13.72
N ILE A 548 -59.18 -16.98 14.71
CA ILE A 548 -59.61 -16.87 16.11
C ILE A 548 -60.91 -16.05 16.20
N ARG A 549 -61.01 -14.93 15.47
CA ARG A 549 -62.23 -14.11 15.39
C ARG A 549 -63.40 -14.83 14.75
N SER A 550 -63.16 -15.57 13.68
CA SER A 550 -64.25 -16.30 12.97
C SER A 550 -64.86 -17.46 13.75
N GLN A 551 -64.08 -18.05 14.66
CA GLN A 551 -64.50 -19.17 15.52
C GLN A 551 -65.02 -18.71 16.89
N ASN A 552 -65.14 -17.40 17.15
CA ASN A 552 -65.55 -16.83 18.44
C ASN A 552 -64.77 -17.40 19.65
N ILE A 553 -63.49 -17.76 19.40
CA ILE A 553 -62.61 -18.33 20.45
C ILE A 553 -62.25 -17.20 21.40
N TYR A 554 -62.60 -17.36 22.68
CA TYR A 554 -62.16 -16.44 23.73
C TYR A 554 -60.66 -16.59 23.94
N VAL A 555 -59.89 -15.55 23.60
CA VAL A 555 -58.44 -15.51 23.84
C VAL A 555 -58.21 -14.70 25.11
N PRO A 556 -57.64 -15.27 26.17
CA PRO A 556 -57.32 -14.52 27.40
C PRO A 556 -56.42 -13.32 27.09
N THR A 557 -56.70 -12.18 27.70
CA THR A 557 -55.98 -10.91 27.53
C THR A 557 -54.46 -11.03 27.53
N PRO A 558 -53.81 -11.87 28.35
CA PRO A 558 -52.36 -12.08 28.33
C PRO A 558 -51.84 -12.65 27.01
N LEU A 559 -52.60 -13.56 26.38
CA LEU A 559 -52.18 -14.18 25.12
C LEU A 559 -52.27 -13.20 23.94
N PHE A 560 -53.29 -12.33 23.97
CA PHE A 560 -53.43 -11.24 22.97
C PHE A 560 -52.32 -10.21 23.09
N ILE A 561 -51.89 -9.89 24.34
CA ILE A 561 -50.75 -9.02 24.60
C ILE A 561 -49.45 -9.66 24.14
N ILE A 562 -49.26 -10.96 24.32
CA ILE A 562 -48.06 -11.68 23.84
C ILE A 562 -48.01 -11.68 22.32
N ILE A 563 -49.12 -11.93 21.59
CA ILE A 563 -49.20 -11.88 20.15
C ILE A 563 -48.92 -10.45 19.64
N PHE A 564 -49.48 -9.44 20.31
CA PHE A 564 -49.25 -8.03 20.02
C PHE A 564 -47.77 -7.63 20.25
N LEU A 565 -47.18 -8.02 21.40
CA LEU A 565 -45.77 -7.75 21.73
C LEU A 565 -44.83 -8.46 20.78
N LEU A 566 -45.10 -9.72 20.40
CA LEU A 566 -44.31 -10.41 19.35
C LEU A 566 -44.40 -9.72 18.01
N THR A 567 -45.59 -9.20 17.63
CA THR A 567 -45.75 -8.42 16.39
C THR A 567 -44.95 -7.11 16.46
N VAL A 568 -45.04 -6.41 17.59
CA VAL A 568 -44.31 -5.15 17.84
C VAL A 568 -42.81 -5.38 17.90
N MET A 569 -42.32 -6.44 18.56
CA MET A 569 -40.88 -6.77 18.62
C MET A 569 -40.30 -7.08 17.23
N ILE A 570 -41.06 -7.65 16.29
CA ILE A 570 -40.63 -7.94 14.92
C ILE A 570 -40.55 -6.66 14.07
N PHE A 571 -41.36 -5.63 14.40
CA PHE A 571 -41.32 -4.34 13.71
C PHE A 571 -40.31 -3.35 14.28
N ILE A 572 -39.88 -3.50 15.56
CA ILE A 572 -38.98 -2.53 16.24
C ILE A 572 -37.50 -2.95 16.20
N GLN A 573 -37.16 -4.22 15.93
CA GLN A 573 -35.75 -4.57 15.73
C GLN A 573 -35.28 -4.16 14.31
N PRO A 574 -34.19 -3.34 14.23
CA PRO A 574 -33.64 -2.81 12.97
C PRO A 574 -33.10 -3.89 12.03
#